data_b898384581bee2a59f9c61d0f61b369b
#
_entry.id   b898384581bee2a59f9c61d0f61b369b
#
_cell.length_a   1.000
_cell.length_b   1.000
_cell.length_c   1.000
_cell.angle_alpha   90.00
_cell.angle_beta   90.00
_cell.angle_gamma   90.00
#
_symmetry.space_group_name_H-M   'P 1'
#
loop_
_entity.id
_entity.type
_entity.pdbx_description
1 polymer ?
#
loop_
_entity_poly.entity_id
_entity_poly.type
_entity_poly.pdbx_seq_one_letter_code
_entity_poly.pdbx_strand_id
1 'polypeptide(L)'
;VPCSIEGGQIMANYFSLILVALTLITGLIWLVDSLVFAPKRKARLQAAATAEGAGYGEDPQLPYLVDTSQQIFPVIAFVLVLRSFLYEPFQIPSGSMMPTLLVGDFILVEKFAYGVKDPVFRSKLIETGVPERGDVVVFKYPEEPSIDYIKRVIGLPGDTVVYQNKQVYIKPKCETGNNCPKLKAVPLTFQERGEFVQDMAQLMRYTEDLGTVEHDILRHPVREISPVNFYTQPGTRSNEWIVPEGQYFVLGDNRDNSRDSRFWGFVPDANLVGKAVAIWISFEFERSPSDFLPTWVPTGVRFERAGGIH
;
A
#
# COMPACT_ATOMS: atom_id res chain seq x y z
N VAL A 1 -4.86 8.05 21.50
CA VAL A 1 -4.27 6.80 22.03
C VAL A 1 -3.48 6.21 20.88
N PRO A 2 -2.15 6.06 20.96
CA PRO A 2 -1.41 5.33 19.94
C PRO A 2 -1.78 3.85 20.08
N CYS A 3 -2.59 3.38 19.16
CA CYS A 3 -2.89 1.95 19.03
C CYS A 3 -1.64 1.27 18.45
N SER A 4 -1.17 0.27 19.13
CA SER A 4 0.03 -0.54 18.88
C SER A 4 0.05 -1.14 17.46
N ILE A 5 0.51 -0.34 16.49
CA ILE A 5 0.76 -0.74 15.10
C ILE A 5 2.13 -1.44 14.97
N GLU A 6 2.99 -1.33 15.99
CA GLU A 6 4.36 -1.84 15.96
C GLU A 6 4.48 -3.34 15.66
N GLY A 7 3.58 -4.18 16.15
CA GLY A 7 3.66 -5.62 15.96
C GLY A 7 3.46 -6.09 14.50
N GLY A 8 2.59 -5.45 13.75
CA GLY A 8 2.27 -5.86 12.36
C GLY A 8 3.35 -5.50 11.35
N GLN A 9 3.94 -4.31 11.48
CA GLN A 9 5.01 -3.87 10.57
C GLN A 9 6.35 -4.56 10.85
N ILE A 10 6.66 -4.83 12.12
CA ILE A 10 7.82 -5.62 12.51
C ILE A 10 7.72 -7.02 11.87
N MET A 11 6.56 -7.68 11.97
CA MET A 11 6.34 -8.99 11.34
C MET A 11 6.46 -8.93 9.82
N ALA A 12 5.95 -7.90 9.16
CA ALA A 12 6.03 -7.76 7.70
C ALA A 12 7.49 -7.61 7.21
N ASN A 13 8.32 -6.86 7.93
CA ASN A 13 9.74 -6.69 7.61
C ASN A 13 10.52 -8.00 7.81
N TYR A 14 10.29 -8.71 8.93
CA TYR A 14 10.94 -10.01 9.16
C TYR A 14 10.48 -11.05 8.14
N PHE A 15 9.23 -11.03 7.71
CA PHE A 15 8.73 -11.96 6.69
C PHE A 15 9.46 -11.79 5.36
N SER A 16 9.73 -10.56 4.93
CA SER A 16 10.49 -10.29 3.71
C SER A 16 11.93 -10.78 3.80
N LEU A 17 12.60 -10.56 4.93
CA LEU A 17 13.96 -11.06 5.17
C LEU A 17 14.02 -12.59 5.19
N ILE A 18 13.04 -13.24 5.85
CA ILE A 18 12.95 -14.70 5.89
C ILE A 18 12.73 -15.26 4.49
N LEU A 19 11.84 -14.66 3.69
CA LEU A 19 11.57 -15.09 2.32
C LEU A 19 12.82 -14.96 1.44
N VAL A 20 13.56 -13.86 1.54
CA VAL A 20 14.85 -13.70 0.83
C VAL A 20 15.85 -14.73 1.28
N ALA A 21 16.03 -14.92 2.58
CA ALA A 21 16.98 -15.90 3.12
C ALA A 21 16.64 -17.35 2.66
N LEU A 22 15.36 -17.74 2.75
CA LEU A 22 14.90 -19.05 2.28
C LEU A 22 15.14 -19.24 0.78
N THR A 23 14.84 -18.22 -0.03
CA THR A 23 15.06 -18.26 -1.48
C THR A 23 16.55 -18.42 -1.80
N LEU A 24 17.42 -17.68 -1.13
CA LEU A 24 18.87 -17.78 -1.32
C LEU A 24 19.42 -19.14 -0.88
N ILE A 25 19.00 -19.66 0.28
CA ILE A 25 19.46 -20.95 0.80
C ILE A 25 19.02 -22.08 -0.12
N THR A 26 17.72 -22.15 -0.46
CA THR A 26 17.20 -23.23 -1.32
C THR A 26 17.75 -23.14 -2.74
N GLY A 27 17.90 -21.93 -3.29
CA GLY A 27 18.51 -21.70 -4.59
C GLY A 27 19.99 -22.10 -4.63
N LEU A 28 20.74 -21.79 -3.56
CA LEU A 28 22.15 -22.18 -3.44
C LEU A 28 22.32 -23.71 -3.35
N ILE A 29 21.49 -24.37 -2.52
CA ILE A 29 21.49 -25.85 -2.41
C ILE A 29 21.24 -26.48 -3.79
N TRP A 30 20.20 -26.00 -4.49
CA TRP A 30 19.88 -26.51 -5.83
C TRP A 30 20.99 -26.20 -6.84
N LEU A 31 21.56 -25.02 -6.84
CA LEU A 31 22.62 -24.61 -7.75
C LEU A 31 23.87 -25.46 -7.53
N VAL A 32 24.32 -25.65 -6.29
CA VAL A 32 25.51 -26.47 -5.94
C VAL A 32 25.26 -27.91 -6.33
N ASP A 33 24.08 -28.43 -6.05
CA ASP A 33 23.75 -29.81 -6.49
C ASP A 33 23.78 -29.95 -8.01
N SER A 34 23.14 -29.05 -8.72
CA SER A 34 23.05 -29.04 -10.19
C SER A 34 24.42 -28.96 -10.87
N LEU A 35 25.35 -28.18 -10.33
CA LEU A 35 26.66 -27.94 -10.93
C LEU A 35 27.70 -28.98 -10.51
N VAL A 36 27.65 -29.49 -9.27
CA VAL A 36 28.73 -30.31 -8.70
C VAL A 36 28.31 -31.78 -8.51
N PHE A 37 27.13 -32.03 -7.92
CA PHE A 37 26.74 -33.39 -7.52
C PHE A 37 25.88 -34.11 -8.57
N ALA A 38 24.98 -33.44 -9.25
CA ALA A 38 24.14 -34.06 -10.28
C ALA A 38 24.94 -34.62 -11.44
N PRO A 39 25.98 -33.95 -12.02
CA PRO A 39 26.79 -34.57 -13.07
C PRO A 39 27.58 -35.80 -12.59
N LYS A 40 28.07 -35.77 -11.33
CA LYS A 40 28.77 -36.93 -10.75
C LYS A 40 27.82 -38.11 -10.52
N ARG A 41 26.58 -37.88 -10.09
CA ARG A 41 25.55 -38.91 -9.96
C ARG A 41 25.20 -39.53 -11.32
N LYS A 42 24.97 -38.70 -12.34
CA LYS A 42 24.68 -39.14 -13.71
C LYS A 42 25.81 -39.96 -14.29
N ALA A 43 27.06 -39.55 -14.11
CA ALA A 43 28.24 -40.29 -14.58
C ALA A 43 28.38 -41.69 -13.88
N ARG A 44 28.12 -41.74 -12.57
CA ARG A 44 28.14 -43.02 -11.82
C ARG A 44 27.04 -43.96 -12.30
N LEU A 45 25.84 -43.47 -12.59
CA LEU A 45 24.74 -44.30 -13.12
C LEU A 45 25.05 -44.82 -14.50
N GLN A 46 25.60 -43.99 -15.38
CA GLN A 46 26.02 -44.42 -16.71
C GLN A 46 27.10 -45.48 -16.65
N ALA A 47 28.06 -45.34 -15.75
CA ALA A 47 29.11 -46.38 -15.54
C ALA A 47 28.53 -47.68 -14.96
N ALA A 48 27.56 -47.63 -14.05
CA ALA A 48 26.87 -48.79 -13.50
C ALA A 48 25.99 -49.49 -14.57
N ALA A 49 25.24 -48.73 -15.36
CA ALA A 49 24.39 -49.27 -16.43
C ALA A 49 25.22 -49.97 -17.55
N THR A 50 26.43 -49.49 -17.80
CA THR A 50 27.34 -50.16 -18.75
C THR A 50 28.00 -51.44 -18.18
N ALA A 51 28.10 -51.55 -16.85
CA ALA A 51 28.72 -52.73 -16.20
C ALA A 51 27.73 -53.90 -15.97
N GLU A 52 26.42 -53.61 -15.82
CA GLU A 52 25.40 -54.61 -15.43
C GLU A 52 24.39 -54.97 -16.54
N GLY A 53 24.71 -54.86 -17.80
CA GLY A 53 23.86 -55.39 -18.90
C GLY A 53 22.34 -55.24 -18.67
N ALA A 54 21.77 -54.07 -19.01
CA ALA A 54 20.35 -53.82 -19.19
C ALA A 54 19.37 -54.27 -18.09
N GLY A 55 19.54 -53.77 -16.87
CA GLY A 55 18.48 -53.63 -15.89
C GLY A 55 18.13 -52.12 -15.74
N TYR A 56 16.84 -51.77 -15.80
CA TYR A 56 16.39 -50.41 -15.43
C TYR A 56 16.82 -50.13 -13.98
N GLY A 57 17.94 -49.43 -13.81
CA GLY A 57 18.37 -48.98 -12.50
C GLY A 57 17.33 -47.98 -11.95
N GLU A 58 16.93 -48.20 -10.71
CA GLU A 58 16.09 -47.21 -9.99
C GLU A 58 16.74 -45.83 -10.11
N ASP A 59 15.93 -44.82 -10.40
CA ASP A 59 16.37 -43.41 -10.38
C ASP A 59 17.06 -43.12 -9.04
N PRO A 60 18.27 -42.56 -9.06
CA PRO A 60 19.00 -42.31 -7.83
C PRO A 60 18.17 -41.39 -6.94
N GLN A 61 17.80 -41.89 -5.78
CA GLN A 61 17.11 -41.10 -4.78
C GLN A 61 17.96 -39.86 -4.49
N LEU A 62 17.37 -38.67 -4.77
CA LEU A 62 17.99 -37.39 -4.44
C LEU A 62 18.10 -37.26 -2.91
N PRO A 63 19.19 -36.68 -2.39
CA PRO A 63 19.22 -36.31 -0.97
C PRO A 63 18.03 -35.49 -0.61
N TYR A 64 17.37 -35.80 0.50
CA TYR A 64 16.12 -35.14 0.93
C TYR A 64 16.18 -33.61 0.87
N LEU A 65 17.30 -33.00 1.29
CA LEU A 65 17.50 -31.55 1.25
C LEU A 65 17.52 -30.98 -0.17
N VAL A 66 18.07 -31.69 -1.12
CA VAL A 66 18.14 -31.29 -2.52
C VAL A 66 16.77 -31.41 -3.17
N ASP A 67 16.09 -32.51 -2.96
CA ASP A 67 14.74 -32.75 -3.49
C ASP A 67 13.76 -31.70 -2.97
N THR A 68 13.73 -31.48 -1.66
CA THR A 68 12.91 -30.43 -1.04
C THR A 68 13.25 -29.03 -1.58
N SER A 69 14.55 -28.71 -1.73
CA SER A 69 14.99 -27.42 -2.26
C SER A 69 14.56 -27.21 -3.71
N GLN A 70 14.62 -28.24 -4.55
CA GLN A 70 14.17 -28.16 -5.95
C GLN A 70 12.66 -27.94 -6.08
N GLN A 71 11.86 -28.52 -5.18
CA GLN A 71 10.40 -28.36 -5.19
C GLN A 71 9.98 -26.99 -4.64
N ILE A 72 10.60 -26.51 -3.58
CA ILE A 72 10.19 -25.28 -2.88
C ILE A 72 10.76 -24.03 -3.55
N PHE A 73 12.01 -24.06 -4.03
CA PHE A 73 12.68 -22.87 -4.58
C PHE A 73 11.87 -22.11 -5.64
N PRO A 74 11.32 -22.77 -6.71
CA PRO A 74 10.60 -22.01 -7.74
C PRO A 74 9.36 -21.31 -7.20
N VAL A 75 8.67 -21.91 -6.23
CA VAL A 75 7.48 -21.34 -5.60
C VAL A 75 7.84 -20.10 -4.77
N ILE A 76 8.82 -20.23 -3.87
CA ILE A 76 9.21 -19.08 -3.04
C ILE A 76 9.92 -18.00 -3.85
N ALA A 77 10.68 -18.35 -4.88
CA ALA A 77 11.27 -17.37 -5.80
C ALA A 77 10.19 -16.60 -6.57
N PHE A 78 9.16 -17.29 -7.05
CA PHE A 78 8.01 -16.63 -7.69
C PHE A 78 7.29 -15.69 -6.73
N VAL A 79 6.99 -16.14 -5.50
CA VAL A 79 6.35 -15.30 -4.46
C VAL A 79 7.23 -14.10 -4.11
N LEU A 80 8.55 -14.31 -4.00
CA LEU A 80 9.51 -13.23 -3.73
C LEU A 80 9.47 -12.16 -4.83
N VAL A 81 9.53 -12.57 -6.11
CA VAL A 81 9.47 -11.65 -7.25
C VAL A 81 8.14 -10.91 -7.28
N LEU A 82 7.03 -11.64 -7.14
CA LEU A 82 5.69 -11.05 -7.14
C LEU A 82 5.56 -9.98 -6.05
N ARG A 83 5.93 -10.31 -4.82
CA ARG A 83 5.85 -9.38 -3.68
C ARG A 83 6.85 -8.23 -3.76
N SER A 84 8.06 -8.47 -4.29
CA SER A 84 9.10 -7.44 -4.34
C SER A 84 8.80 -6.37 -5.38
N PHE A 85 8.21 -6.74 -6.52
CA PHE A 85 8.12 -5.86 -7.68
C PHE A 85 6.69 -5.56 -8.15
N LEU A 86 5.74 -6.47 -7.90
CA LEU A 86 4.40 -6.35 -8.47
C LEU A 86 3.40 -5.85 -7.43
N TYR A 87 3.02 -6.71 -6.49
CA TYR A 87 1.92 -6.43 -5.57
C TYR A 87 2.29 -6.70 -4.12
N GLU A 88 1.87 -5.82 -3.24
CA GLU A 88 2.02 -6.01 -1.80
C GLU A 88 0.67 -5.87 -1.10
N PRO A 89 0.25 -6.87 -0.29
CA PRO A 89 -0.96 -6.76 0.51
C PRO A 89 -0.71 -5.88 1.75
N PHE A 90 -1.62 -4.95 2.03
CA PHE A 90 -1.64 -4.14 3.24
C PHE A 90 -2.97 -4.30 3.96
N GLN A 91 -2.93 -4.35 5.29
CA GLN A 91 -4.12 -4.28 6.13
C GLN A 91 -4.40 -2.84 6.52
N ILE A 92 -5.66 -2.43 6.45
CA ILE A 92 -6.10 -1.09 6.86
C ILE A 92 -6.37 -1.09 8.37
N PRO A 93 -5.54 -0.37 9.17
CA PRO A 93 -5.66 -0.38 10.62
C PRO A 93 -6.51 0.77 11.17
N SER A 94 -6.83 1.78 10.36
CA SER A 94 -7.47 3.02 10.82
C SER A 94 -8.60 3.47 9.90
N GLY A 95 -9.56 4.20 10.46
CA GLY A 95 -10.72 4.72 9.71
C GLY A 95 -10.45 6.02 8.94
N SER A 96 -9.19 6.42 8.69
CA SER A 96 -8.87 7.72 8.06
C SER A 96 -9.27 7.80 6.57
N MET A 97 -9.50 6.68 5.92
CA MET A 97 -9.93 6.57 4.52
C MET A 97 -11.38 6.10 4.37
N MET A 98 -12.15 6.04 5.47
CA MET A 98 -13.59 5.77 5.38
C MET A 98 -14.30 6.86 4.58
N PRO A 99 -15.31 6.50 3.75
CA PRO A 99 -15.92 5.19 3.58
C PRO A 99 -15.19 4.29 2.56
N THR A 100 -14.24 4.83 1.80
CA THR A 100 -13.54 4.10 0.72
C THR A 100 -12.87 2.84 1.25
N LEU A 101 -12.13 2.97 2.36
CA LEU A 101 -11.46 1.85 3.03
C LEU A 101 -11.89 1.77 4.48
N LEU A 102 -12.32 0.59 4.91
CA LEU A 102 -12.72 0.31 6.29
C LEU A 102 -11.59 -0.36 7.07
N VAL A 103 -11.64 -0.23 8.39
CA VAL A 103 -10.76 -1.01 9.27
C VAL A 103 -11.01 -2.50 9.04
N GLY A 104 -9.93 -3.25 8.80
CA GLY A 104 -10.01 -4.68 8.48
C GLY A 104 -10.04 -5.01 6.99
N ASP A 105 -10.08 -4.00 6.11
CA ASP A 105 -9.85 -4.23 4.69
C ASP A 105 -8.39 -4.62 4.44
N PHE A 106 -8.19 -5.62 3.60
CA PHE A 106 -6.90 -5.99 3.04
C PHE A 106 -6.86 -5.55 1.59
N ILE A 107 -5.98 -4.60 1.31
CA ILE A 107 -5.83 -4.00 0.00
C ILE A 107 -4.64 -4.57 -0.75
N LEU A 108 -4.71 -4.52 -2.06
CA LEU A 108 -3.60 -4.85 -2.95
C LEU A 108 -2.97 -3.57 -3.46
N VAL A 109 -1.67 -3.41 -3.21
CA VAL A 109 -0.90 -2.23 -3.61
C VAL A 109 0.01 -2.59 -4.76
N GLU A 110 -0.15 -1.86 -5.85
CA GLU A 110 0.62 -1.98 -7.09
C GLU A 110 1.92 -1.17 -6.97
N LYS A 111 3.03 -1.87 -6.74
CA LYS A 111 4.33 -1.23 -6.45
C LYS A 111 4.95 -0.59 -7.68
N PHE A 112 4.71 -1.16 -8.85
CA PHE A 112 5.26 -0.66 -10.11
C PHE A 112 4.49 0.52 -10.70
N ALA A 113 3.35 0.92 -10.11
CA ALA A 113 2.53 2.02 -10.63
C ALA A 113 3.33 3.32 -10.81
N TYR A 114 4.25 3.63 -9.88
CA TYR A 114 5.02 4.89 -9.87
C TYR A 114 6.53 4.68 -10.03
N GLY A 115 6.95 3.49 -10.43
CA GLY A 115 8.34 3.15 -10.67
C GLY A 115 8.76 1.86 -10.00
N VAL A 116 9.60 1.11 -10.68
CA VAL A 116 10.23 -0.08 -10.11
C VAL A 116 11.36 0.38 -9.19
N LYS A 117 11.27 0.04 -7.91
CA LYS A 117 12.26 0.39 -6.89
C LYS A 117 13.08 -0.84 -6.49
N ASP A 118 14.35 -0.62 -6.20
CA ASP A 118 15.22 -1.62 -5.60
C ASP A 118 14.63 -2.08 -4.24
N PRO A 119 14.55 -3.40 -3.99
CA PRO A 119 13.95 -3.94 -2.78
C PRO A 119 14.74 -3.66 -1.50
N VAL A 120 16.02 -3.27 -1.60
CA VAL A 120 16.92 -3.03 -0.45
C VAL A 120 17.05 -1.53 -0.16
N PHE A 121 17.51 -0.75 -1.12
CA PHE A 121 17.77 0.68 -0.95
C PHE A 121 16.61 1.56 -1.41
N ARG A 122 15.57 0.97 -2.03
CA ARG A 122 14.37 1.65 -2.55
C ARG A 122 14.68 2.78 -3.54
N SER A 123 15.85 2.76 -4.15
CA SER A 123 16.17 3.66 -5.26
C SER A 123 15.29 3.33 -6.47
N LYS A 124 14.79 4.36 -7.15
CA LYS A 124 13.96 4.22 -8.34
C LYS A 124 14.85 3.79 -9.52
N LEU A 125 14.64 2.58 -10.02
CA LEU A 125 15.40 2.00 -11.13
C LEU A 125 14.78 2.35 -12.48
N ILE A 126 13.45 2.30 -12.57
CA ILE A 126 12.69 2.56 -13.80
C ILE A 126 11.48 3.39 -13.43
N GLU A 127 11.21 4.44 -14.17
CA GLU A 127 9.97 5.20 -14.08
C GLU A 127 8.88 4.53 -14.93
N THR A 128 7.75 4.21 -14.31
CA THR A 128 6.62 3.55 -14.99
C THR A 128 5.40 4.45 -15.07
N GLY A 129 5.25 5.39 -14.15
CA GLY A 129 4.15 6.34 -14.09
C GLY A 129 4.35 7.39 -12.99
N VAL A 130 3.39 8.29 -12.89
CA VAL A 130 3.29 9.33 -11.85
C VAL A 130 1.91 9.26 -11.22
N PRO A 131 1.77 9.61 -9.92
CA PRO A 131 0.46 9.71 -9.30
C PRO A 131 -0.47 10.69 -10.02
N GLU A 132 -1.69 10.26 -10.23
CA GLU A 132 -2.77 11.09 -10.74
C GLU A 132 -3.65 11.60 -9.61
N ARG A 133 -4.37 12.71 -9.86
CA ARG A 133 -5.34 13.22 -8.90
C ARG A 133 -6.48 12.20 -8.73
N GLY A 134 -6.78 11.86 -7.49
CA GLY A 134 -7.75 10.83 -7.14
C GLY A 134 -7.13 9.47 -6.79
N ASP A 135 -5.86 9.22 -7.12
CA ASP A 135 -5.18 7.98 -6.75
C ASP A 135 -5.13 7.80 -5.23
N VAL A 136 -5.46 6.61 -4.77
CA VAL A 136 -5.22 6.21 -3.38
C VAL A 136 -3.83 5.62 -3.30
N VAL A 137 -2.94 6.29 -2.57
CA VAL A 137 -1.51 5.96 -2.52
C VAL A 137 -1.09 5.49 -1.14
N VAL A 138 -0.24 4.46 -1.12
CA VAL A 138 0.51 4.06 0.07
C VAL A 138 1.88 4.70 -0.01
N PHE A 139 2.34 5.27 1.09
CA PHE A 139 3.62 5.98 1.16
C PHE A 139 4.21 5.92 2.57
N LYS A 140 5.53 6.09 2.66
CA LYS A 140 6.24 6.25 3.93
C LYS A 140 5.96 7.63 4.50
N TYR A 141 5.51 7.68 5.76
CA TYR A 141 5.18 8.93 6.45
C TYR A 141 6.42 9.84 6.49
N PRO A 142 6.35 11.10 6.02
CA PRO A 142 7.54 11.94 5.86
C PRO A 142 8.28 12.24 7.16
N GLU A 143 7.57 12.39 8.29
CA GLU A 143 8.18 12.67 9.60
C GLU A 143 8.76 11.39 10.23
N GLU A 144 8.19 10.20 9.90
CA GLU A 144 8.62 8.91 10.43
C GLU A 144 8.51 7.81 9.36
N PRO A 145 9.53 7.61 8.50
CA PRO A 145 9.48 6.68 7.36
C PRO A 145 9.36 5.19 7.74
N SER A 146 9.43 4.85 9.03
CA SER A 146 9.13 3.51 9.52
C SER A 146 7.66 3.15 9.40
N ILE A 147 6.76 4.16 9.31
CA ILE A 147 5.31 4.01 9.28
C ILE A 147 4.78 4.19 7.86
N ASP A 148 3.91 3.26 7.42
CA ASP A 148 3.20 3.39 6.16
C ASP A 148 1.85 4.10 6.37
N TYR A 149 1.59 5.10 5.54
CA TYR A 149 0.32 5.82 5.47
C TYR A 149 -0.38 5.53 4.15
N ILE A 150 -1.70 5.63 4.18
CA ILE A 150 -2.54 5.56 2.99
C ILE A 150 -3.46 6.79 2.94
N LYS A 151 -3.43 7.51 1.81
CA LYS A 151 -4.25 8.71 1.57
C LYS A 151 -4.56 8.84 0.08
N ARG A 152 -5.50 9.74 -0.24
CA ARG A 152 -5.85 10.09 -1.61
C ARG A 152 -5.07 11.31 -2.09
N VAL A 153 -4.56 11.25 -3.31
CA VAL A 153 -3.85 12.38 -3.96
C VAL A 153 -4.88 13.44 -4.36
N ILE A 154 -4.72 14.65 -3.81
CA ILE A 154 -5.58 15.79 -4.10
C ILE A 154 -4.83 16.86 -4.89
N GLY A 155 -3.58 17.16 -4.54
CA GLY A 155 -2.75 18.15 -5.23
C GLY A 155 -1.55 17.51 -5.91
N LEU A 156 -1.35 17.86 -7.16
CA LEU A 156 -0.22 17.47 -8.00
C LEU A 156 0.87 18.55 -7.97
N PRO A 157 2.11 18.23 -8.37
CA PRO A 157 3.21 19.21 -8.43
C PRO A 157 2.83 20.49 -9.18
N GLY A 158 2.99 21.65 -8.53
CA GLY A 158 2.65 22.97 -9.07
C GLY A 158 1.21 23.44 -8.83
N ASP A 159 0.34 22.57 -8.29
CA ASP A 159 -1.02 22.98 -7.92
C ASP A 159 -1.01 23.88 -6.68
N THR A 160 -2.04 24.75 -6.60
CA THR A 160 -2.37 25.43 -5.34
C THR A 160 -3.62 24.77 -4.76
N VAL A 161 -3.50 24.25 -3.54
CA VAL A 161 -4.61 23.66 -2.79
C VAL A 161 -4.99 24.57 -1.64
N VAL A 162 -6.29 24.82 -1.47
CA VAL A 162 -6.84 25.59 -0.34
C VAL A 162 -7.90 24.73 0.34
N TYR A 163 -7.86 24.69 1.69
CA TYR A 163 -8.87 24.02 2.49
C TYR A 163 -9.58 25.02 3.40
N GLN A 164 -10.85 25.28 3.13
CA GLN A 164 -11.63 26.24 3.88
C GLN A 164 -13.07 25.75 4.07
N ASN A 165 -13.61 25.89 5.27
CA ASN A 165 -14.98 25.48 5.61
C ASN A 165 -15.26 24.01 5.22
N LYS A 166 -14.30 23.12 5.49
CA LYS A 166 -14.33 21.68 5.10
C LYS A 166 -14.43 21.43 3.60
N GLN A 167 -14.17 22.44 2.78
CA GLN A 167 -14.18 22.41 1.33
C GLN A 167 -12.75 22.48 0.78
N VAL A 168 -12.46 21.65 -0.21
CA VAL A 168 -11.22 21.70 -0.98
C VAL A 168 -11.41 22.62 -2.17
N TYR A 169 -10.42 23.46 -2.43
CA TYR A 169 -10.33 24.28 -3.63
C TYR A 169 -9.00 23.97 -4.29
N ILE A 170 -9.00 23.83 -5.60
CA ILE A 170 -7.79 23.52 -6.38
C ILE A 170 -7.64 24.54 -7.50
N LYS A 171 -6.41 25.04 -7.63
CA LYS A 171 -5.95 25.77 -8.78
C LYS A 171 -4.85 24.93 -9.43
N PRO A 172 -5.11 24.28 -10.57
CA PRO A 172 -4.09 23.50 -11.28
C PRO A 172 -2.88 24.35 -11.67
N LYS A 173 -1.74 23.71 -11.81
CA LYS A 173 -0.49 24.33 -12.30
C LYS A 173 -0.80 25.12 -13.58
N CYS A 174 -0.25 26.33 -13.66
CA CYS A 174 -0.33 27.12 -14.87
C CYS A 174 0.74 26.62 -15.86
N GLU A 175 0.31 26.00 -16.95
CA GLU A 175 1.19 25.75 -18.08
C GLU A 175 1.44 27.07 -18.82
N THR A 176 2.58 27.19 -19.49
CA THR A 176 3.02 28.41 -20.17
C THR A 176 1.95 29.01 -21.08
N GLY A 177 1.39 30.18 -20.70
CA GLY A 177 0.38 30.92 -21.47
C GLY A 177 -0.41 31.90 -20.61
N ASN A 178 -1.12 32.83 -21.26
CA ASN A 178 -1.90 33.89 -20.59
C ASN A 178 -3.21 33.42 -19.93
N ASN A 179 -3.52 32.12 -19.94
CA ASN A 179 -4.79 31.59 -19.45
C ASN A 179 -4.60 30.62 -18.29
N CYS A 180 -4.07 31.12 -17.17
CA CYS A 180 -3.91 30.29 -15.96
C CYS A 180 -5.27 29.87 -15.39
N PRO A 181 -5.41 28.60 -14.98
CA PRO A 181 -6.62 28.13 -14.30
C PRO A 181 -6.89 28.96 -13.03
N LYS A 182 -8.17 29.25 -12.77
CA LYS A 182 -8.58 29.91 -11.53
C LYS A 182 -8.76 28.87 -10.43
N LEU A 183 -8.61 29.34 -9.19
CA LEU A 183 -8.97 28.55 -8.02
C LEU A 183 -10.47 28.22 -8.08
N LYS A 184 -10.79 26.90 -8.03
CA LYS A 184 -12.17 26.41 -8.07
C LYS A 184 -12.43 25.49 -6.88
N ALA A 185 -13.63 25.58 -6.32
CA ALA A 185 -14.11 24.59 -5.36
C ALA A 185 -14.25 23.23 -6.06
N VAL A 186 -13.80 22.18 -5.40
CA VAL A 186 -14.07 20.82 -5.82
C VAL A 186 -15.56 20.55 -5.56
N PRO A 187 -16.34 20.11 -6.60
CA PRO A 187 -17.77 19.87 -6.42
C PRO A 187 -18.04 18.83 -5.34
N LEU A 188 -19.08 19.06 -4.55
CA LEU A 188 -19.52 18.19 -3.47
C LEU A 188 -21.02 17.98 -3.56
N THR A 189 -21.43 16.73 -3.59
CA THR A 189 -22.84 16.32 -3.56
C THR A 189 -23.14 15.56 -2.26
N PHE A 190 -24.07 16.07 -1.47
CA PHE A 190 -24.53 15.38 -0.27
C PHE A 190 -25.27 14.09 -0.65
N GLN A 191 -24.90 12.98 -0.02
CA GLN A 191 -25.51 11.66 -0.25
C GLN A 191 -26.45 11.30 0.90
N GLU A 192 -25.91 11.11 2.09
CA GLU A 192 -26.70 10.64 3.22
C GLU A 192 -26.05 10.97 4.56
N ARG A 193 -26.78 10.68 5.65
CA ARG A 193 -26.31 10.83 7.02
C ARG A 193 -26.64 9.57 7.82
N GLY A 194 -25.68 9.12 8.62
CA GLY A 194 -25.92 8.09 9.65
C GLY A 194 -25.49 6.68 9.29
N GLU A 195 -25.02 6.42 8.07
CA GLU A 195 -24.40 5.14 7.72
C GLU A 195 -23.17 4.87 8.61
N PHE A 196 -22.38 5.90 8.86
CA PHE A 196 -21.19 5.83 9.73
C PHE A 196 -21.38 6.68 10.98
N VAL A 197 -20.94 6.14 12.12
CA VAL A 197 -20.98 6.81 13.43
C VAL A 197 -19.57 6.93 13.98
N GLN A 198 -19.20 8.11 14.43
CA GLN A 198 -17.93 8.38 15.10
C GLN A 198 -18.15 9.35 16.26
N ASP A 199 -17.53 9.06 17.42
CA ASP A 199 -17.67 9.86 18.63
C ASP A 199 -19.15 10.16 18.96
N MET A 200 -20.03 9.16 18.83
CA MET A 200 -21.49 9.23 18.99
C MET A 200 -22.23 10.19 18.02
N ALA A 201 -21.54 10.71 17.01
CA ALA A 201 -22.14 11.56 15.99
C ALA A 201 -22.30 10.79 14.66
N GLN A 202 -23.47 10.93 14.05
CA GLN A 202 -23.72 10.43 12.71
C GLN A 202 -22.95 11.26 11.69
N LEU A 203 -22.02 10.63 10.97
CA LEU A 203 -21.25 11.30 9.94
C LEU A 203 -22.11 11.61 8.71
N MET A 204 -21.72 12.64 7.98
CA MET A 204 -22.31 13.05 6.72
C MET A 204 -21.44 12.56 5.57
N ARG A 205 -22.03 11.81 4.64
CA ARG A 205 -21.38 11.31 3.42
C ARG A 205 -21.64 12.26 2.28
N TYR A 206 -20.60 12.61 1.57
CA TYR A 206 -20.63 13.44 0.36
C TYR A 206 -19.84 12.74 -0.73
N THR A 207 -20.28 12.86 -1.98
CA THR A 207 -19.45 12.54 -3.15
C THR A 207 -18.69 13.79 -3.57
N GLU A 208 -17.39 13.67 -3.69
CA GLU A 208 -16.46 14.69 -4.15
C GLU A 208 -15.98 14.36 -5.56
N ASP A 209 -16.11 15.32 -6.49
CA ASP A 209 -15.70 15.16 -7.89
C ASP A 209 -14.37 15.90 -8.13
N LEU A 210 -13.29 15.11 -8.29
CA LEU A 210 -11.95 15.64 -8.60
C LEU A 210 -11.74 15.89 -10.12
N GLY A 211 -12.77 15.62 -10.93
CA GLY A 211 -12.73 15.71 -12.39
C GLY A 211 -12.20 14.46 -13.09
N THR A 212 -11.29 13.72 -12.48
CA THR A 212 -10.78 12.44 -12.94
C THR A 212 -11.48 11.27 -12.28
N VAL A 213 -11.83 11.44 -11.00
CA VAL A 213 -12.45 10.42 -10.14
C VAL A 213 -13.49 11.08 -9.25
N GLU A 214 -14.66 10.46 -9.17
CA GLU A 214 -15.65 10.72 -8.12
C GLU A 214 -15.43 9.74 -6.98
N HIS A 215 -15.44 10.22 -5.75
CA HIS A 215 -15.26 9.40 -4.56
C HIS A 215 -16.03 9.96 -3.38
N ASP A 216 -16.32 9.09 -2.43
CA ASP A 216 -17.06 9.48 -1.24
C ASP A 216 -16.13 9.92 -0.12
N ILE A 217 -16.58 10.94 0.61
CA ILE A 217 -15.91 11.46 1.79
C ILE A 217 -16.86 11.52 2.98
N LEU A 218 -16.28 11.42 4.18
CA LEU A 218 -17.03 11.63 5.42
C LEU A 218 -16.64 12.95 6.08
N ARG A 219 -17.67 13.65 6.58
CA ARG A 219 -17.53 14.85 7.40
C ARG A 219 -18.26 14.69 8.71
N HIS A 220 -17.61 15.09 9.79
CA HIS A 220 -18.23 15.13 11.11
C HIS A 220 -19.12 16.38 11.22
N PRO A 221 -20.38 16.29 11.71
CA PRO A 221 -21.29 17.41 11.72
C PRO A 221 -20.87 18.55 12.63
N VAL A 222 -20.17 18.27 13.73
CA VAL A 222 -19.83 19.25 14.77
C VAL A 222 -18.32 19.47 14.92
N ARG A 223 -17.49 18.42 14.69
CA ARG A 223 -16.03 18.54 14.86
C ARG A 223 -15.47 19.53 13.84
N GLU A 224 -14.82 20.56 14.31
CA GLU A 224 -14.05 21.48 13.50
C GLU A 224 -12.56 21.29 13.80
N ILE A 225 -11.76 21.14 12.76
CA ILE A 225 -10.31 21.15 12.88
C ILE A 225 -9.86 22.60 12.76
N SER A 226 -9.24 23.10 13.83
CA SER A 226 -8.73 24.47 13.85
C SER A 226 -7.59 24.62 12.84
N PRO A 227 -7.63 25.60 11.95
CA PRO A 227 -6.56 25.91 11.00
C PRO A 227 -5.20 26.21 11.66
N VAL A 228 -5.20 26.59 12.92
CA VAL A 228 -3.96 26.82 13.71
C VAL A 228 -3.09 25.56 13.81
N ASN A 229 -3.70 24.38 13.72
CA ASN A 229 -3.00 23.11 13.76
C ASN A 229 -2.48 22.66 12.38
N PHE A 230 -2.75 23.43 11.33
CA PHE A 230 -2.32 23.07 10.00
C PHE A 230 -0.86 23.46 9.76
N TYR A 231 -0.22 22.66 8.92
CA TYR A 231 1.09 23.00 8.38
C TYR A 231 1.05 24.33 7.67
N THR A 232 1.94 25.23 8.05
CA THR A 232 2.06 26.55 7.42
C THR A 232 3.25 26.57 6.49
N GLN A 233 2.96 26.70 5.20
CA GLN A 233 4.01 26.84 4.19
C GLN A 233 4.49 28.30 4.14
N PRO A 234 5.82 28.56 4.21
CA PRO A 234 6.33 29.94 4.08
C PRO A 234 5.92 30.58 2.75
N GLY A 235 5.41 31.81 2.82
CA GLY A 235 5.01 32.58 1.63
C GLY A 235 3.59 32.34 1.13
N THR A 236 2.81 31.47 1.79
CA THR A 236 1.38 31.26 1.49
C THR A 236 0.48 31.77 2.61
N ARG A 237 -0.83 31.80 2.36
CA ARG A 237 -1.84 32.10 3.41
C ARG A 237 -2.04 30.88 4.29
N SER A 238 -2.59 31.06 5.47
CA SER A 238 -3.09 29.94 6.26
C SER A 238 -4.09 29.14 5.44
N ASN A 239 -4.00 27.79 5.49
CA ASN A 239 -4.85 26.86 4.72
C ASN A 239 -4.65 26.87 3.20
N GLU A 240 -3.57 27.46 2.73
CA GLU A 240 -3.17 27.47 1.33
C GLU A 240 -1.80 26.83 1.17
N TRP A 241 -1.68 25.92 0.22
CA TRP A 241 -0.44 25.18 -0.05
C TRP A 241 -0.17 25.15 -1.55
N ILE A 242 1.05 25.50 -1.94
CA ILE A 242 1.56 25.33 -3.30
C ILE A 242 2.39 24.06 -3.31
N VAL A 243 1.94 23.06 -4.05
CA VAL A 243 2.59 21.74 -4.08
C VAL A 243 3.95 21.85 -4.79
N PRO A 244 5.07 21.54 -4.12
CA PRO A 244 6.38 21.59 -4.74
C PRO A 244 6.54 20.55 -5.85
N GLU A 245 7.51 20.78 -6.76
CA GLU A 245 7.86 19.79 -7.78
C GLU A 245 8.34 18.48 -7.13
N GLY A 246 7.89 17.34 -7.66
CA GLY A 246 8.21 16.02 -7.13
C GLY A 246 7.56 15.68 -5.78
N GLN A 247 6.53 16.42 -5.37
CA GLN A 247 5.78 16.17 -4.14
C GLN A 247 4.28 16.20 -4.40
N TYR A 248 3.51 15.61 -3.48
CA TYR A 248 2.06 15.47 -3.60
C TYR A 248 1.37 15.96 -2.32
N PHE A 249 0.19 16.55 -2.48
CA PHE A 249 -0.69 16.91 -1.38
C PHE A 249 -1.80 15.87 -1.28
N VAL A 250 -1.91 15.21 -0.14
CA VAL A 250 -2.82 14.09 0.06
C VAL A 250 -3.78 14.33 1.21
N LEU A 251 -5.02 13.85 1.08
CA LEU A 251 -6.05 13.89 2.12
C LEU A 251 -6.61 12.50 2.41
N GLY A 252 -7.09 12.30 3.64
CA GLY A 252 -7.94 11.16 3.96
C GLY A 252 -9.39 11.43 3.58
N ASP A 253 -10.10 10.39 3.14
CA ASP A 253 -11.50 10.49 2.76
C ASP A 253 -12.40 10.74 3.99
N ASN A 254 -12.00 10.28 5.19
CA ASN A 254 -12.61 10.67 6.45
C ASN A 254 -12.00 12.01 6.93
N ARG A 255 -12.46 13.10 6.36
CA ARG A 255 -11.89 14.44 6.43
C ARG A 255 -11.57 14.91 7.84
N ASP A 256 -12.48 14.70 8.79
CA ASP A 256 -12.31 15.18 10.15
C ASP A 256 -11.66 14.17 11.10
N ASN A 257 -11.28 12.98 10.58
CA ASN A 257 -10.58 11.91 11.30
C ASN A 257 -9.32 11.42 10.55
N SER A 258 -8.65 12.34 9.89
CA SER A 258 -7.43 12.03 9.14
C SER A 258 -6.32 12.99 9.51
N ARG A 259 -5.14 12.44 9.84
CA ARG A 259 -3.88 13.18 9.91
C ARG A 259 -3.21 13.06 8.54
N ASP A 260 -3.25 14.11 7.76
CA ASP A 260 -2.83 14.15 6.36
C ASP A 260 -2.02 15.42 6.04
N SER A 261 -1.83 15.74 4.77
CA SER A 261 -1.01 16.87 4.32
C SER A 261 -1.38 18.22 4.93
N ARG A 262 -2.59 18.37 5.44
CA ARG A 262 -2.99 19.58 6.19
C ARG A 262 -2.15 19.78 7.45
N PHE A 263 -1.60 18.71 8.04
CA PHE A 263 -0.89 18.75 9.33
C PHE A 263 0.62 18.67 9.19
N TRP A 264 1.14 17.95 8.19
CA TRP A 264 2.56 17.67 8.04
C TRP A 264 3.13 18.07 6.67
N GLY A 265 2.31 18.60 5.75
CA GLY A 265 2.77 19.11 4.46
C GLY A 265 2.70 18.08 3.33
N PHE A 266 3.77 17.87 2.60
CA PHE A 266 3.78 17.17 1.32
C PHE A 266 4.44 15.79 1.40
N VAL A 267 4.00 14.88 0.52
CA VAL A 267 4.62 13.56 0.33
C VAL A 267 5.63 13.65 -0.80
N PRO A 268 6.93 13.45 -0.55
CA PRO A 268 7.93 13.34 -1.62
C PRO A 268 7.69 12.10 -2.48
N ASP A 269 7.98 12.17 -3.79
CA ASP A 269 7.89 11.03 -4.72
C ASP A 269 8.72 9.81 -4.25
N ALA A 270 9.86 10.07 -3.62
CA ALA A 270 10.71 9.01 -3.06
C ALA A 270 10.00 8.18 -1.97
N ASN A 271 9.06 8.78 -1.24
CA ASN A 271 8.32 8.12 -0.16
C ASN A 271 7.18 7.23 -0.66
N LEU A 272 6.74 7.37 -1.92
CA LEU A 272 5.66 6.56 -2.47
C LEU A 272 6.03 5.07 -2.44
N VAL A 273 5.11 4.23 -2.01
CA VAL A 273 5.23 2.77 -2.04
C VAL A 273 4.53 2.20 -3.26
N GLY A 274 3.29 2.65 -3.53
CA GLY A 274 2.52 2.22 -4.68
C GLY A 274 1.07 2.72 -4.65
N LYS A 275 0.30 2.32 -5.64
CA LYS A 275 -1.14 2.63 -5.80
C LYS A 275 -1.98 1.51 -5.21
N ALA A 276 -2.93 1.84 -4.35
CA ALA A 276 -3.93 0.90 -3.88
C ALA A 276 -4.97 0.70 -4.98
N VAL A 277 -5.11 -0.54 -5.47
CA VAL A 277 -5.93 -0.83 -6.66
C VAL A 277 -7.17 -1.67 -6.37
N ALA A 278 -7.13 -2.51 -5.34
CA ALA A 278 -8.26 -3.38 -5.00
C ALA A 278 -8.28 -3.75 -3.51
N ILE A 279 -9.47 -4.01 -3.00
CA ILE A 279 -9.72 -4.74 -1.76
C ILE A 279 -9.88 -6.21 -2.15
N TRP A 280 -9.02 -7.10 -1.64
CA TRP A 280 -9.10 -8.51 -1.97
C TRP A 280 -9.82 -9.36 -0.91
N ILE A 281 -9.82 -8.87 0.35
CA ILE A 281 -10.61 -9.44 1.45
C ILE A 281 -10.86 -8.35 2.51
N SER A 282 -11.97 -8.44 3.23
CA SER A 282 -12.31 -7.54 4.33
C SER A 282 -12.81 -8.33 5.52
N PHE A 283 -12.21 -8.10 6.70
CA PHE A 283 -12.60 -8.72 7.95
C PHE A 283 -13.29 -7.73 8.88
N GLU A 284 -14.27 -8.23 9.63
CA GLU A 284 -14.88 -7.49 10.73
C GLU A 284 -14.18 -7.80 12.04
N PHE A 285 -13.97 -6.76 12.85
CA PHE A 285 -13.35 -6.84 14.17
C PHE A 285 -14.24 -6.12 15.20
N GLU A 286 -15.35 -6.74 15.56
CA GLU A 286 -16.34 -6.18 16.50
C GLU A 286 -16.27 -6.77 17.90
N ARG A 287 -15.24 -7.55 18.23
CA ARG A 287 -15.09 -8.18 19.54
C ARG A 287 -14.80 -7.17 20.62
N SER A 288 -15.50 -7.32 21.73
CA SER A 288 -15.23 -6.61 22.97
C SER A 288 -14.03 -7.24 23.71
N PRO A 289 -13.26 -6.44 24.48
CA PRO A 289 -12.23 -6.99 25.38
C PRO A 289 -12.74 -7.99 26.41
N SER A 290 -14.06 -8.04 26.64
CA SER A 290 -14.74 -9.00 27.53
C SER A 290 -15.11 -10.32 26.87
N ASP A 291 -14.93 -10.46 25.54
CA ASP A 291 -15.27 -11.68 24.81
C ASP A 291 -14.24 -12.79 25.11
N PHE A 292 -14.69 -14.05 24.95
CA PHE A 292 -13.82 -15.22 25.17
C PHE A 292 -12.63 -15.29 24.21
N LEU A 293 -12.81 -14.83 22.98
CA LEU A 293 -11.75 -14.78 21.97
C LEU A 293 -11.10 -13.39 21.92
N PRO A 294 -9.80 -13.32 21.63
CA PRO A 294 -9.08 -12.04 21.51
C PRO A 294 -9.67 -11.12 20.45
N THR A 295 -9.54 -9.81 20.62
CA THR A 295 -10.08 -8.77 19.72
C THR A 295 -9.50 -8.80 18.30
N TRP A 296 -8.34 -9.42 18.10
CA TRP A 296 -7.72 -9.60 16.78
C TRP A 296 -8.31 -10.77 15.97
N VAL A 297 -9.17 -11.61 16.57
CA VAL A 297 -9.86 -12.68 15.85
C VAL A 297 -11.07 -12.08 15.14
N PRO A 298 -11.21 -12.22 13.82
CA PRO A 298 -12.34 -11.67 13.08
C PRO A 298 -13.68 -12.20 13.58
N THR A 299 -14.73 -11.38 13.52
CA THR A 299 -16.13 -11.76 13.78
C THR A 299 -16.85 -12.16 12.50
N GLY A 300 -16.43 -11.64 11.34
CA GLY A 300 -17.03 -11.90 10.05
C GLY A 300 -16.10 -11.57 8.88
N VAL A 301 -16.58 -11.85 7.68
CA VAL A 301 -15.95 -11.49 6.40
C VAL A 301 -16.95 -10.72 5.56
N ARG A 302 -16.58 -9.53 5.11
CA ARG A 302 -17.37 -8.66 4.24
C ARG A 302 -17.00 -8.93 2.77
N PHE A 303 -17.63 -9.94 2.17
CA PHE A 303 -17.31 -10.34 0.79
C PHE A 303 -17.71 -9.28 -0.25
N GLU A 304 -18.75 -8.49 0.03
CA GLU A 304 -19.25 -7.42 -0.83
C GLU A 304 -18.23 -6.28 -1.05
N ARG A 305 -17.23 -6.19 -0.19
CA ARG A 305 -16.19 -5.18 -0.31
C ARG A 305 -15.05 -5.57 -1.23
N ALA A 306 -14.96 -6.84 -1.64
CA ALA A 306 -13.94 -7.28 -2.58
C ALA A 306 -14.17 -6.64 -3.96
N GLY A 307 -13.20 -5.86 -4.45
CA GLY A 307 -13.32 -5.15 -5.73
C GLY A 307 -12.28 -4.06 -5.91
N GLY A 308 -12.40 -3.31 -7.02
CA GLY A 308 -11.52 -2.17 -7.32
C GLY A 308 -11.72 -1.01 -6.34
N ILE A 309 -10.66 -0.23 -6.12
CA ILE A 309 -10.68 1.01 -5.34
C ILE A 309 -10.81 2.18 -6.33
N HIS A 310 -11.84 3.02 -6.13
CA HIS A 310 -12.14 4.18 -6.97
C HIS A 310 -12.09 5.48 -6.18
#